data_718b7f7455be9d654a9bfc23af012836
#
_entry.id   718b7f7455be9d654a9bfc23af012836
#
_cell.length_a   1.000
_cell.length_b   1.000
_cell.length_c   1.000
_cell.angle_alpha   90.00
_cell.angle_beta   90.00
_cell.angle_gamma   90.00
#
_symmetry.space_group_name_H-M   'P 1'
#
loop_
_entity.id
_entity.type
_entity.pdbx_description
1 polymer ?
#
loop_
_entity_poly.entity_id
_entity_poly.type
_entity_poly.pdbx_seq_one_letter_code
_entity_poly.pdbx_strand_id
1 'polypeptide(L)'
;FFVNVPVGIVGLILAARLIPVLDTHPHRFDIPGVLLSGVGLFLIVFGLQEGQAHDWQPWIWVTIASGIVVMAVFVYWQSVNRREPLIPLAIFADRDFSLANVGIAVIGFSVTAMILPLMFFAQSVCGLTPTRAALLTAPMAVFSGVLAPFVGRIVDRSHPRPIIGFGFSTLAIALLWLSIEMTPSTPIWRLALPLAAMGIAMAFIWAPLSATAIRNLPDRLAGAGSGVYNTTRQVGSVLGSASIAAFMSWRVRVEMPSAPAGSAPRGEADVTNVPPFLQEPFAHAMSQSVLLPAFAALFGVLAAIFLIGPRRATGADAGMAVNVSAVAQAHGRHAAR
;
A
#
# COMPACT_ATOMS: atom_id res chain seq x y z
N PHE A 1 18.10 4.24 13.02
CA PHE A 1 17.96 5.48 12.22
C PHE A 1 19.27 5.90 11.57
N PHE A 2 20.42 5.82 12.25
CA PHE A 2 21.73 6.28 11.71
C PHE A 2 22.20 5.54 10.44
N VAL A 3 21.76 4.31 10.21
CA VAL A 3 22.06 3.55 8.98
C VAL A 3 21.48 4.23 7.72
N ASN A 4 20.37 4.95 7.87
CA ASN A 4 19.74 5.64 6.75
C ASN A 4 20.50 6.88 6.28
N VAL A 5 21.35 7.47 7.15
CA VAL A 5 22.12 8.69 6.81
C VAL A 5 23.14 8.43 5.70
N PRO A 6 24.06 7.46 5.82
CA PRO A 6 25.02 7.18 4.76
C PRO A 6 24.34 6.71 3.46
N VAL A 7 23.27 5.91 3.55
CA VAL A 7 22.51 5.48 2.38
C VAL A 7 21.83 6.68 1.68
N GLY A 8 21.28 7.61 2.46
CA GLY A 8 20.68 8.84 1.94
C GLY A 8 21.71 9.76 1.26
N ILE A 9 22.92 9.91 1.84
CA ILE A 9 24.00 10.70 1.24
C ILE A 9 24.44 10.08 -0.09
N VAL A 10 24.66 8.77 -0.14
CA VAL A 10 25.02 8.06 -1.38
C VAL A 10 23.93 8.22 -2.42
N GLY A 11 22.65 8.03 -2.03
CA GLY A 11 21.51 8.24 -2.91
C GLY A 11 21.43 9.66 -3.48
N LEU A 12 21.66 10.67 -2.65
CA LEU A 12 21.67 12.07 -3.08
C LEU A 12 22.80 12.36 -4.08
N ILE A 13 24.02 11.85 -3.82
CA ILE A 13 25.17 12.03 -4.71
C ILE A 13 24.92 11.34 -6.06
N LEU A 14 24.36 10.12 -6.05
CA LEU A 14 24.02 9.40 -7.26
C LEU A 14 22.91 10.09 -8.03
N ALA A 15 21.86 10.56 -7.36
CA ALA A 15 20.79 11.31 -7.98
C ALA A 15 21.31 12.59 -8.66
N ALA A 16 22.15 13.39 -7.98
CA ALA A 16 22.73 14.61 -8.51
C ALA A 16 23.65 14.38 -9.72
N ARG A 17 24.27 13.19 -9.83
CA ARG A 17 25.17 12.87 -10.95
C ARG A 17 24.53 12.15 -12.12
N LEU A 18 23.50 11.34 -11.85
CA LEU A 18 22.90 10.43 -12.85
C LEU A 18 21.58 10.93 -13.42
N ILE A 19 20.84 11.78 -12.68
CA ILE A 19 19.58 12.33 -13.17
C ILE A 19 19.88 13.51 -14.08
N PRO A 20 19.52 13.46 -15.37
CA PRO A 20 19.68 14.59 -16.27
C PRO A 20 18.77 15.75 -15.83
N VAL A 21 19.22 16.96 -16.08
CA VAL A 21 18.41 18.16 -15.86
C VAL A 21 17.25 18.13 -16.85
N LEU A 22 16.04 17.92 -16.34
CA LEU A 22 14.82 17.97 -17.14
C LEU A 22 14.41 19.42 -17.37
N ASP A 23 13.88 19.70 -18.56
CA ASP A 23 13.33 21.02 -18.87
C ASP A 23 12.20 21.35 -17.90
N THR A 24 12.39 22.40 -17.12
CA THR A 24 11.39 22.87 -16.16
C THR A 24 10.39 23.78 -16.86
N HIS A 25 9.13 23.38 -16.87
CA HIS A 25 8.05 24.24 -17.30
C HIS A 25 7.49 24.98 -16.06
N PRO A 26 7.31 26.31 -16.12
CA PRO A 26 6.74 27.05 -15.00
C PRO A 26 5.29 26.64 -14.79
N HIS A 27 5.03 25.91 -13.73
CA HIS A 27 3.68 25.51 -13.32
C HIS A 27 3.18 26.40 -12.19
N ARG A 28 1.90 26.77 -12.23
CA ARG A 28 1.26 27.45 -11.10
C ARG A 28 0.87 26.42 -10.04
N PHE A 29 1.37 26.64 -8.84
CA PHE A 29 1.11 25.73 -7.73
C PHE A 29 -0.32 25.93 -7.19
N ASP A 30 -1.12 24.84 -7.11
CA ASP A 30 -2.49 24.86 -6.57
C ASP A 30 -2.47 24.85 -5.04
N ILE A 31 -2.13 25.99 -4.42
CA ILE A 31 -2.08 26.13 -2.96
C ILE A 31 -3.41 25.74 -2.30
N PRO A 32 -4.61 26.19 -2.78
CA PRO A 32 -5.87 25.75 -2.19
C PRO A 32 -6.08 24.24 -2.25
N GLY A 33 -5.73 23.59 -3.38
CA GLY A 33 -5.81 22.14 -3.53
C GLY A 33 -4.91 21.41 -2.54
N VAL A 34 -3.68 21.86 -2.34
CA VAL A 34 -2.74 21.28 -1.37
C VAL A 34 -3.26 21.41 0.07
N LEU A 35 -3.76 22.60 0.45
CA LEU A 35 -4.30 22.81 1.80
C LEU A 35 -5.55 21.97 2.05
N LEU A 36 -6.49 21.95 1.11
CA LEU A 36 -7.72 21.15 1.24
C LEU A 36 -7.42 19.66 1.34
N SER A 37 -6.57 19.12 0.45
CA SER A 37 -6.19 17.70 0.49
C SER A 37 -5.42 17.35 1.78
N GLY A 38 -4.47 18.21 2.18
CA GLY A 38 -3.67 18.01 3.39
C GLY A 38 -4.52 18.02 4.66
N VAL A 39 -5.36 19.04 4.84
CA VAL A 39 -6.26 19.15 6.00
C VAL A 39 -7.31 18.03 6.00
N GLY A 40 -7.94 17.75 4.87
CA GLY A 40 -8.93 16.70 4.76
C GLY A 40 -8.38 15.32 5.10
N LEU A 41 -7.24 14.94 4.52
CA LEU A 41 -6.57 13.68 4.83
C LEU A 41 -6.08 13.63 6.28
N PHE A 42 -5.52 14.72 6.80
CA PHE A 42 -5.08 14.79 8.19
C PHE A 42 -6.23 14.50 9.15
N LEU A 43 -7.38 15.16 8.99
CA LEU A 43 -8.53 14.97 9.87
C LEU A 43 -9.08 13.53 9.81
N ILE A 44 -9.15 12.93 8.63
CA ILE A 44 -9.59 11.54 8.47
C ILE A 44 -8.61 10.58 9.15
N VAL A 45 -7.32 10.71 8.83
CA VAL A 45 -6.26 9.85 9.38
C VAL A 45 -6.17 9.99 10.90
N PHE A 46 -6.16 11.21 11.41
CA PHE A 46 -6.13 11.50 12.82
C PHE A 46 -7.33 10.90 13.57
N GLY A 47 -8.55 11.13 13.05
CA GLY A 47 -9.74 10.55 13.66
C GLY A 47 -9.74 9.01 13.66
N LEU A 48 -9.26 8.38 12.60
CA LEU A 48 -9.14 6.91 12.54
C LEU A 48 -8.09 6.36 13.51
N GLN A 49 -6.95 7.04 13.68
CA GLN A 49 -5.88 6.60 14.58
C GLN A 49 -6.25 6.80 16.05
N GLU A 50 -6.85 7.96 16.39
CA GLU A 50 -7.26 8.26 17.77
C GLU A 50 -8.55 7.53 18.18
N GLY A 51 -9.31 6.99 17.23
CA GLY A 51 -10.59 6.35 17.49
C GLY A 51 -10.54 5.27 18.57
N GLN A 52 -9.56 4.38 18.52
CA GLN A 52 -9.40 3.30 19.51
C GLN A 52 -8.96 3.82 20.88
N ALA A 53 -8.03 4.78 20.92
CA ALA A 53 -7.52 5.36 22.18
C ALA A 53 -8.59 6.14 22.96
N HIS A 54 -9.61 6.64 22.25
CA HIS A 54 -10.68 7.46 22.82
C HIS A 54 -12.07 6.81 22.74
N ASP A 55 -12.13 5.47 22.68
CA ASP A 55 -13.38 4.69 22.66
C ASP A 55 -14.45 5.21 21.68
N TRP A 56 -14.00 5.68 20.50
CA TRP A 56 -14.86 6.22 19.44
C TRP A 56 -15.85 7.29 19.91
N GLN A 57 -15.41 8.18 20.81
CA GLN A 57 -16.24 9.29 21.31
C GLN A 57 -16.79 10.17 20.17
N PRO A 58 -17.91 10.89 20.38
CA PRO A 58 -18.57 11.67 19.33
C PRO A 58 -17.68 12.66 18.58
N TRP A 59 -16.68 13.26 19.26
CA TRP A 59 -15.75 14.20 18.63
C TRP A 59 -14.86 13.54 17.57
N ILE A 60 -14.54 12.23 17.71
CA ILE A 60 -13.80 11.46 16.70
C ILE A 60 -14.61 11.39 15.41
N TRP A 61 -15.90 11.06 15.52
CA TRP A 61 -16.79 11.02 14.35
C TRP A 61 -16.97 12.39 13.71
N VAL A 62 -17.04 13.45 14.49
CA VAL A 62 -17.09 14.84 14.01
C VAL A 62 -15.79 15.17 13.25
N THR A 63 -14.64 14.76 13.76
CA THR A 63 -13.34 14.98 13.11
C THR A 63 -13.27 14.24 11.77
N ILE A 64 -13.67 12.97 11.72
CA ILE A 64 -13.69 12.18 10.47
C ILE A 64 -14.69 12.79 9.48
N ALA A 65 -15.90 13.13 9.93
CA ALA A 65 -16.92 13.74 9.06
C ALA A 65 -16.43 15.09 8.50
N SER A 66 -15.79 15.92 9.32
CA SER A 66 -15.19 17.19 8.88
C SER A 66 -14.12 16.95 7.82
N GLY A 67 -13.25 15.94 8.02
CA GLY A 67 -12.27 15.55 7.02
C GLY A 67 -12.88 15.09 5.70
N ILE A 68 -13.96 14.31 5.74
CA ILE A 68 -14.70 13.88 4.55
C ILE A 68 -15.31 15.09 3.82
N VAL A 69 -15.89 16.03 4.55
CA VAL A 69 -16.43 17.27 3.97
C VAL A 69 -15.33 18.08 3.28
N VAL A 70 -14.19 18.27 3.94
CA VAL A 70 -13.04 18.99 3.35
C VAL A 70 -12.53 18.26 2.09
N MET A 71 -12.48 16.92 2.10
CA MET A 71 -12.12 16.15 0.89
C MET A 71 -13.17 16.29 -0.23
N ALA A 72 -14.46 16.36 0.10
CA ALA A 72 -15.49 16.63 -0.89
C ALA A 72 -15.33 18.02 -1.51
N VAL A 73 -15.02 19.04 -0.69
CA VAL A 73 -14.69 20.39 -1.16
C VAL A 73 -13.42 20.37 -2.02
N PHE A 74 -12.40 19.60 -1.65
CA PHE A 74 -11.20 19.41 -2.47
C PHE A 74 -11.55 18.85 -3.85
N VAL A 75 -12.33 17.76 -3.91
CA VAL A 75 -12.74 17.15 -5.20
C VAL A 75 -13.55 18.14 -6.04
N TYR A 76 -14.47 18.88 -5.42
CA TYR A 76 -15.20 19.93 -6.09
C TYR A 76 -14.27 21.02 -6.64
N TRP A 77 -13.31 21.49 -5.81
CA TRP A 77 -12.31 22.46 -6.24
C TRP A 77 -11.53 21.97 -7.46
N GLN A 78 -11.04 20.71 -7.44
CA GLN A 78 -10.32 20.11 -8.56
C GLN A 78 -11.18 20.00 -9.82
N SER A 79 -12.50 19.80 -9.70
CA SER A 79 -13.40 19.73 -10.85
C SER A 79 -13.63 21.10 -11.52
N VAL A 80 -13.56 22.19 -10.75
CA VAL A 80 -13.81 23.56 -11.22
C VAL A 80 -12.53 24.26 -11.64
N ASN A 81 -11.38 23.90 -11.06
CA ASN A 81 -10.08 24.48 -11.36
C ASN A 81 -9.63 24.08 -12.77
N ARG A 82 -9.83 24.99 -13.73
CA ARG A 82 -9.45 24.79 -15.14
C ARG A 82 -8.01 25.18 -15.46
N ARG A 83 -7.28 25.79 -14.51
CA ARG A 83 -5.93 26.32 -14.79
C ARG A 83 -4.89 25.21 -14.65
N GLU A 84 -4.60 24.77 -13.43
CA GLU A 84 -3.63 23.71 -13.14
C GLU A 84 -4.08 22.99 -11.85
N PRO A 85 -5.03 22.05 -11.95
CA PRO A 85 -5.47 21.30 -10.76
C PRO A 85 -4.34 20.42 -10.23
N LEU A 86 -4.23 20.32 -8.89
CA LEU A 86 -3.25 19.45 -8.23
C LEU A 86 -3.41 17.99 -8.69
N ILE A 87 -4.67 17.55 -8.82
CA ILE A 87 -5.03 16.23 -9.32
C ILE A 87 -6.04 16.40 -10.46
N PRO A 88 -5.60 16.34 -11.72
CA PRO A 88 -6.54 16.32 -12.84
C PRO A 88 -7.43 15.08 -12.76
N LEU A 89 -8.73 15.28 -12.50
CA LEU A 89 -9.67 14.15 -12.34
C LEU A 89 -9.75 13.25 -13.58
N ALA A 90 -9.32 13.75 -14.74
CA ALA A 90 -9.23 12.98 -15.97
C ALA A 90 -8.32 11.75 -15.87
N ILE A 91 -7.36 11.71 -14.92
CA ILE A 91 -6.51 10.52 -14.73
C ILE A 91 -7.31 9.29 -14.31
N PHE A 92 -8.42 9.48 -13.58
CA PHE A 92 -9.31 8.39 -13.16
C PHE A 92 -10.19 7.85 -14.29
N ALA A 93 -10.24 8.52 -15.45
CA ALA A 93 -10.88 7.98 -16.65
C ALA A 93 -10.08 6.81 -17.25
N ASP A 94 -8.77 6.72 -16.97
CA ASP A 94 -7.99 5.52 -17.31
C ASP A 94 -8.34 4.40 -16.32
N ARG A 95 -8.84 3.32 -16.88
CA ARG A 95 -9.29 2.16 -16.09
C ARG A 95 -8.13 1.46 -15.39
N ASP A 96 -7.00 1.32 -16.05
CA ASP A 96 -5.83 0.66 -15.47
C ASP A 96 -5.25 1.48 -14.32
N PHE A 97 -5.24 2.82 -14.43
CA PHE A 97 -4.88 3.71 -13.34
C PHE A 97 -5.81 3.53 -12.14
N SER A 98 -7.13 3.57 -12.34
CA SER A 98 -8.12 3.45 -11.27
C SER A 98 -8.04 2.08 -10.57
N LEU A 99 -7.91 0.98 -11.34
CA LEU A 99 -7.77 -0.37 -10.79
C LEU A 99 -6.43 -0.58 -10.08
N ALA A 100 -5.34 0.01 -10.59
CA ALA A 100 -4.05 -0.01 -9.91
C ALA A 100 -4.10 0.75 -8.57
N ASN A 101 -4.87 1.86 -8.50
CA ASN A 101 -5.10 2.57 -7.23
C ASN A 101 -5.90 1.72 -6.23
N VAL A 102 -6.91 0.98 -6.66
CA VAL A 102 -7.59 -0.01 -5.80
C VAL A 102 -6.60 -1.05 -5.30
N GLY A 103 -5.79 -1.62 -6.19
CA GLY A 103 -4.78 -2.62 -5.83
C GLY A 103 -3.77 -2.10 -4.82
N ILE A 104 -3.25 -0.85 -4.99
CA ILE A 104 -2.27 -0.29 -4.06
C ILE A 104 -2.89 0.03 -2.69
N ALA A 105 -4.16 0.43 -2.63
CA ALA A 105 -4.87 0.57 -1.36
C ALA A 105 -5.01 -0.77 -0.65
N VAL A 106 -5.37 -1.83 -1.37
CA VAL A 106 -5.51 -3.19 -0.84
C VAL A 106 -4.20 -3.74 -0.30
N ILE A 107 -3.08 -3.59 -1.03
CA ILE A 107 -1.78 -4.07 -0.52
C ILE A 107 -1.31 -3.22 0.67
N GLY A 108 -1.49 -1.91 0.64
CA GLY A 108 -1.22 -1.03 1.78
C GLY A 108 -2.00 -1.46 3.02
N PHE A 109 -3.30 -1.70 2.88
CA PHE A 109 -4.17 -2.25 3.92
C PHE A 109 -3.64 -3.59 4.44
N SER A 110 -3.43 -4.56 3.55
CA SER A 110 -3.10 -5.94 3.93
C SER A 110 -1.77 -6.04 4.65
N VAL A 111 -0.74 -5.34 4.18
CA VAL A 111 0.59 -5.35 4.81
C VAL A 111 0.54 -4.73 6.20
N THR A 112 -0.14 -3.60 6.35
CA THR A 112 -0.23 -2.91 7.64
C THR A 112 -1.09 -3.68 8.63
N ALA A 113 -2.22 -4.23 8.17
CA ALA A 113 -3.13 -5.00 9.01
C ALA A 113 -2.54 -6.34 9.50
N MET A 114 -1.64 -6.97 8.73
CA MET A 114 -1.01 -8.23 9.13
C MET A 114 0.04 -8.06 10.25
N ILE A 115 0.74 -6.91 10.28
CA ILE A 115 1.91 -6.73 11.16
C ILE A 115 1.54 -6.83 12.64
N LEU A 116 0.44 -6.19 13.06
CA LEU A 116 0.06 -6.15 14.48
C LEU A 116 -0.27 -7.54 15.06
N PRO A 117 -1.20 -8.34 14.48
CA PRO A 117 -1.48 -9.69 14.99
C PRO A 117 -0.24 -10.58 14.99
N LEU A 118 0.59 -10.50 13.95
CA LEU A 118 1.83 -11.28 13.86
C LEU A 118 2.80 -10.92 14.98
N MET A 119 3.02 -9.64 15.24
CA MET A 119 3.97 -9.17 16.26
C MET A 119 3.47 -9.51 17.67
N PHE A 120 2.19 -9.36 17.95
CA PHE A 120 1.61 -9.77 19.24
C PHE A 120 1.69 -11.29 19.43
N PHE A 121 1.37 -12.08 18.42
CA PHE A 121 1.52 -13.54 18.48
C PHE A 121 2.98 -13.94 18.73
N ALA A 122 3.93 -13.39 17.96
CA ALA A 122 5.34 -13.74 18.08
C ALA A 122 5.93 -13.37 19.43
N GLN A 123 5.51 -12.25 20.04
CA GLN A 123 6.04 -11.80 21.32
C GLN A 123 5.31 -12.45 22.51
N SER A 124 3.98 -12.48 22.48
CA SER A 124 3.17 -12.91 23.64
C SER A 124 2.96 -14.42 23.72
N VAL A 125 2.91 -15.13 22.58
CA VAL A 125 2.70 -16.58 22.53
C VAL A 125 4.03 -17.31 22.34
N CYS A 126 4.85 -16.90 21.36
CA CYS A 126 6.12 -17.55 21.08
C CYS A 126 7.27 -17.06 22.01
N GLY A 127 7.05 -16.05 22.84
CA GLY A 127 8.06 -15.52 23.76
C GLY A 127 9.27 -14.87 23.08
N LEU A 128 9.10 -14.41 21.82
CA LEU A 128 10.19 -13.78 21.08
C LEU A 128 10.44 -12.36 21.56
N THR A 129 11.71 -11.96 21.64
CA THR A 129 12.05 -10.55 21.84
C THR A 129 11.64 -9.73 20.61
N PRO A 130 11.36 -8.42 20.74
CA PRO A 130 10.97 -7.57 19.60
C PRO A 130 11.89 -7.69 18.38
N THR A 131 13.21 -7.80 18.61
CA THR A 131 14.21 -7.98 17.55
C THR A 131 14.05 -9.32 16.84
N ARG A 132 13.82 -10.42 17.57
CA ARG A 132 13.61 -11.74 16.99
C ARG A 132 12.27 -11.82 16.24
N ALA A 133 11.24 -11.21 16.79
CA ALA A 133 9.95 -11.09 16.12
C ALA A 133 10.05 -10.29 14.80
N ALA A 134 10.84 -9.22 14.78
CA ALA A 134 11.12 -8.48 13.54
C ALA A 134 11.92 -9.33 12.54
N LEU A 135 12.90 -10.12 12.98
CA LEU A 135 13.66 -11.03 12.11
C LEU A 135 12.79 -12.13 11.49
N LEU A 136 11.65 -12.47 12.10
CA LEU A 136 10.70 -13.41 11.52
C LEU A 136 10.16 -12.94 10.17
N THR A 137 10.12 -11.62 9.92
CA THR A 137 9.71 -11.05 8.63
C THR A 137 10.84 -11.00 7.59
N ALA A 138 12.08 -11.35 7.96
CA ALA A 138 13.23 -11.29 7.04
C ALA A 138 13.04 -12.15 5.76
N PRO A 139 12.48 -13.38 5.80
CA PRO A 139 12.20 -14.14 4.59
C PRO A 139 11.34 -13.37 3.59
N MET A 140 10.31 -12.66 4.08
CA MET A 140 9.44 -11.83 3.24
C MET A 140 10.25 -10.74 2.52
N ALA A 141 11.13 -10.02 3.23
CA ALA A 141 11.97 -8.98 2.65
C ALA A 141 12.98 -9.54 1.63
N VAL A 142 13.60 -10.68 1.94
CA VAL A 142 14.58 -11.33 1.08
C VAL A 142 13.93 -11.78 -0.23
N PHE A 143 12.83 -12.54 -0.18
CA PHE A 143 12.14 -13.00 -1.39
C PHE A 143 11.58 -11.86 -2.21
N SER A 144 11.02 -10.84 -1.58
CA SER A 144 10.55 -9.65 -2.29
C SER A 144 11.70 -8.91 -3.00
N GLY A 145 12.82 -8.68 -2.32
CA GLY A 145 13.97 -7.97 -2.89
C GLY A 145 14.67 -8.75 -4.00
N VAL A 146 14.88 -10.06 -3.81
CA VAL A 146 15.56 -10.91 -4.80
C VAL A 146 14.71 -11.08 -6.06
N LEU A 147 13.40 -11.23 -5.93
CA LEU A 147 12.50 -11.45 -7.08
C LEU A 147 12.12 -10.16 -7.82
N ALA A 148 12.19 -8.99 -7.16
CA ALA A 148 11.77 -7.72 -7.76
C ALA A 148 12.41 -7.44 -9.14
N PRO A 149 13.74 -7.58 -9.36
CA PRO A 149 14.35 -7.32 -10.67
C PRO A 149 13.93 -8.34 -11.75
N PHE A 150 13.64 -9.57 -11.37
CA PHE A 150 13.15 -10.59 -12.31
C PHE A 150 11.71 -10.29 -12.74
N VAL A 151 10.86 -9.99 -11.77
CA VAL A 151 9.46 -9.63 -12.03
C VAL A 151 9.38 -8.33 -12.83
N GLY A 152 10.22 -7.33 -12.58
CA GLY A 152 10.29 -6.10 -13.37
C GLY A 152 10.49 -6.40 -14.86
N ARG A 153 11.43 -7.29 -15.22
CA ARG A 153 11.67 -7.70 -16.62
C ARG A 153 10.48 -8.43 -17.25
N ILE A 154 9.73 -9.18 -16.45
CA ILE A 154 8.52 -9.88 -16.92
C ILE A 154 7.41 -8.88 -17.22
N VAL A 155 7.24 -7.88 -16.37
CA VAL A 155 6.21 -6.82 -16.51
C VAL A 155 6.39 -6.02 -17.78
N ASP A 156 7.63 -5.72 -18.17
CA ASP A 156 7.94 -4.97 -19.38
C ASP A 156 7.49 -5.68 -20.66
N ARG A 157 7.36 -7.01 -20.61
CA ARG A 157 7.09 -7.86 -21.78
C ARG A 157 5.74 -8.57 -21.73
N SER A 158 5.05 -8.54 -20.61
CA SER A 158 3.86 -9.34 -20.38
C SER A 158 2.65 -8.49 -20.01
N HIS A 159 1.46 -9.06 -20.15
CA HIS A 159 0.23 -8.42 -19.74
C HIS A 159 0.18 -8.35 -18.20
N PRO A 160 -0.17 -7.19 -17.58
CA PRO A 160 -0.14 -7.02 -16.12
C PRO A 160 -1.14 -7.90 -15.36
N ARG A 161 -2.28 -8.21 -15.97
CA ARG A 161 -3.38 -8.97 -15.36
C ARG A 161 -2.95 -10.30 -14.71
N PRO A 162 -2.29 -11.26 -15.39
CA PRO A 162 -1.89 -12.52 -14.76
C PRO A 162 -0.82 -12.34 -13.70
N ILE A 163 0.09 -11.36 -13.86
CA ILE A 163 1.19 -11.10 -12.93
C ILE A 163 0.64 -10.57 -11.62
N ILE A 164 -0.18 -9.52 -11.66
CA ILE A 164 -0.78 -8.90 -10.49
C ILE A 164 -1.79 -9.86 -9.85
N GLY A 165 -2.57 -10.58 -10.67
CA GLY A 165 -3.51 -11.60 -10.20
C GLY A 165 -2.82 -12.72 -9.43
N PHE A 166 -1.69 -13.24 -9.95
CA PHE A 166 -0.85 -14.20 -9.24
C PHE A 166 -0.34 -13.63 -7.91
N GLY A 167 0.14 -12.39 -7.90
CA GLY A 167 0.62 -11.72 -6.69
C GLY A 167 -0.46 -11.65 -5.61
N PHE A 168 -1.65 -11.13 -5.90
CA PHE A 168 -2.74 -11.03 -4.92
C PHE A 168 -3.29 -12.38 -4.49
N SER A 169 -3.38 -13.36 -5.40
CA SER A 169 -3.79 -14.71 -5.06
C SER A 169 -2.81 -15.38 -4.10
N THR A 170 -1.51 -15.25 -4.40
CA THR A 170 -0.44 -15.74 -3.50
C THR A 170 -0.47 -15.05 -2.15
N LEU A 171 -0.74 -13.73 -2.11
CA LEU A 171 -0.88 -12.97 -0.88
C LEU A 171 -2.04 -13.49 -0.03
N ALA A 172 -3.22 -13.68 -0.63
CA ALA A 172 -4.40 -14.19 0.07
C ALA A 172 -4.14 -15.61 0.64
N ILE A 173 -3.56 -16.49 -0.17
CA ILE A 173 -3.23 -17.87 0.25
C ILE A 173 -2.17 -17.85 1.36
N ALA A 174 -1.14 -17.02 1.25
CA ALA A 174 -0.08 -16.94 2.26
C ALA A 174 -0.59 -16.39 3.59
N LEU A 175 -1.52 -15.43 3.58
CA LEU A 175 -2.17 -14.91 4.79
C LEU A 175 -3.09 -15.97 5.43
N LEU A 176 -3.85 -16.74 4.65
CA LEU A 176 -4.62 -17.87 5.14
C LEU A 176 -3.71 -18.93 5.73
N TRP A 177 -2.61 -19.28 5.07
CA TRP A 177 -1.63 -20.22 5.59
C TRP A 177 -1.01 -19.71 6.89
N LEU A 178 -0.62 -18.44 6.96
CA LEU A 178 -0.11 -17.82 8.19
C LEU A 178 -1.13 -17.96 9.34
N SER A 179 -2.40 -17.68 9.08
CA SER A 179 -3.48 -17.83 10.07
C SER A 179 -3.53 -19.28 10.63
N ILE A 180 -3.42 -20.30 9.78
CA ILE A 180 -3.44 -21.71 10.20
C ILE A 180 -2.20 -22.07 11.04
N GLU A 181 -1.04 -21.52 10.71
CA GLU A 181 0.22 -21.80 11.43
C GLU A 181 0.33 -21.05 12.76
N MET A 182 -0.48 -20.03 13.02
CA MET A 182 -0.43 -19.24 14.26
C MET A 182 -1.06 -20.00 15.44
N THR A 183 -0.43 -21.11 15.87
CA THR A 183 -0.82 -21.90 17.05
C THR A 183 0.34 -21.96 18.06
N PRO A 184 0.08 -22.10 19.38
CA PRO A 184 1.14 -22.15 20.40
C PRO A 184 2.13 -23.31 20.20
N SER A 185 1.70 -24.39 19.56
CA SER A 185 2.52 -25.59 19.31
C SER A 185 3.35 -25.52 18.03
N THR A 186 3.13 -24.51 17.18
CA THR A 186 3.82 -24.42 15.89
C THR A 186 5.26 -23.97 16.05
N PRO A 187 6.24 -24.71 15.52
CA PRO A 187 7.63 -24.30 15.51
C PRO A 187 7.82 -22.99 14.73
N ILE A 188 8.64 -22.06 15.24
CA ILE A 188 8.84 -20.72 14.67
C ILE A 188 9.26 -20.74 13.20
N TRP A 189 10.07 -21.72 12.77
CA TRP A 189 10.52 -21.83 11.38
C TRP A 189 9.37 -22.06 10.39
N ARG A 190 8.26 -22.69 10.83
CA ARG A 190 7.07 -22.91 9.99
C ARG A 190 6.36 -21.58 9.66
N LEU A 191 6.40 -20.60 10.55
CA LEU A 191 5.87 -19.25 10.29
C LEU A 191 6.67 -18.53 9.21
N ALA A 192 7.94 -18.86 9.03
CA ALA A 192 8.78 -18.28 8.00
C ALA A 192 8.32 -18.66 6.57
N LEU A 193 7.66 -19.82 6.40
CA LEU A 193 7.21 -20.29 5.09
C LEU A 193 6.10 -19.40 4.48
N PRO A 194 4.96 -19.15 5.16
CA PRO A 194 3.96 -18.23 4.65
C PRO A 194 4.49 -16.82 4.50
N LEU A 195 5.40 -16.35 5.37
CA LEU A 195 6.05 -15.05 5.21
C LEU A 195 6.95 -14.97 3.97
N ALA A 196 7.66 -16.05 3.64
CA ALA A 196 8.40 -16.16 2.38
C ALA A 196 7.47 -16.11 1.16
N ALA A 197 6.33 -16.83 1.21
CA ALA A 197 5.30 -16.79 0.17
C ALA A 197 4.71 -15.36 0.01
N MET A 198 4.52 -14.64 1.11
CA MET A 198 4.12 -13.22 1.06
C MET A 198 5.19 -12.35 0.40
N GLY A 199 6.47 -12.63 0.63
CA GLY A 199 7.58 -11.95 -0.06
C GLY A 199 7.52 -12.14 -1.57
N ILE A 200 7.24 -13.36 -2.03
CA ILE A 200 6.99 -13.66 -3.45
C ILE A 200 5.79 -12.83 -3.95
N ALA A 201 4.67 -12.88 -3.25
CA ALA A 201 3.48 -12.10 -3.60
C ALA A 201 3.78 -10.61 -3.77
N MET A 202 4.54 -10.03 -2.84
CA MET A 202 4.92 -8.61 -2.88
C MET A 202 5.75 -8.24 -4.10
N ALA A 203 6.69 -9.10 -4.52
CA ALA A 203 7.46 -8.88 -5.74
C ALA A 203 6.54 -8.80 -6.97
N PHE A 204 5.49 -9.63 -7.01
CA PHE A 204 4.51 -9.67 -8.10
C PHE A 204 3.41 -8.60 -8.00
N ILE A 205 3.38 -7.81 -6.93
CA ILE A 205 2.38 -6.73 -6.74
C ILE A 205 3.02 -5.35 -6.91
N TRP A 206 4.07 -5.01 -6.15
CA TRP A 206 4.58 -3.64 -6.05
C TRP A 206 5.01 -3.03 -7.37
N ALA A 207 6.00 -3.64 -8.03
CA ALA A 207 6.54 -3.11 -9.28
C ALA A 207 5.52 -3.18 -10.45
N PRO A 208 4.78 -4.30 -10.65
CA PRO A 208 3.77 -4.39 -11.69
C PRO A 208 2.63 -3.39 -11.53
N LEU A 209 2.18 -3.16 -10.29
CA LEU A 209 1.09 -2.22 -10.01
C LEU A 209 1.50 -0.77 -10.29
N SER A 210 2.69 -0.38 -9.83
CA SER A 210 3.24 0.96 -10.08
C SER A 210 3.44 1.21 -11.58
N ALA A 211 4.01 0.26 -12.31
CA ALA A 211 4.18 0.35 -13.75
C ALA A 211 2.83 0.46 -14.48
N THR A 212 1.82 -0.31 -14.05
CA THR A 212 0.48 -0.29 -14.66
C THR A 212 -0.23 1.04 -14.40
N ALA A 213 -0.08 1.62 -13.19
CA ALA A 213 -0.70 2.89 -12.83
C ALA A 213 -0.23 4.05 -13.71
N ILE A 214 1.05 4.07 -14.13
CA ILE A 214 1.62 5.22 -14.84
C ILE A 214 1.65 5.01 -16.36
N ARG A 215 1.64 3.76 -16.82
CA ARG A 215 1.87 3.36 -18.22
C ARG A 215 1.06 4.12 -19.26
N ASN A 216 -0.22 4.35 -19.01
CA ASN A 216 -1.14 4.96 -19.96
C ASN A 216 -1.31 6.48 -19.74
N LEU A 217 -0.70 7.03 -18.70
CA LEU A 217 -0.80 8.46 -18.42
C LEU A 217 0.15 9.25 -19.33
N PRO A 218 -0.29 10.41 -19.85
CA PRO A 218 0.62 11.34 -20.52
C PRO A 218 1.75 11.77 -19.57
N ASP A 219 2.97 11.99 -20.09
CA ASP A 219 4.16 12.35 -19.30
C ASP A 219 3.91 13.55 -18.36
N ARG A 220 3.16 14.53 -18.84
CA ARG A 220 2.76 15.73 -18.06
C ARG A 220 1.93 15.39 -16.81
N LEU A 221 1.26 14.23 -16.76
CA LEU A 221 0.41 13.78 -15.67
C LEU A 221 1.07 12.71 -14.79
N ALA A 222 2.25 12.22 -15.16
CA ALA A 222 2.96 11.18 -14.43
C ALA A 222 3.25 11.58 -12.97
N GLY A 223 3.62 12.84 -12.73
CA GLY A 223 3.84 13.37 -11.38
C GLY A 223 2.57 13.36 -10.53
N ALA A 224 1.45 13.87 -11.06
CA ALA A 224 0.16 13.84 -10.37
C ALA A 224 -0.32 12.40 -10.13
N GLY A 225 -0.17 11.53 -11.13
CA GLY A 225 -0.49 10.09 -11.02
C GLY A 225 0.30 9.39 -9.93
N SER A 226 1.62 9.63 -9.85
CA SER A 226 2.47 9.10 -8.78
C SER A 226 2.07 9.62 -7.40
N GLY A 227 1.69 10.89 -7.29
CA GLY A 227 1.20 11.49 -6.06
C GLY A 227 -0.08 10.81 -5.58
N VAL A 228 -1.07 10.66 -6.46
CA VAL A 228 -2.32 9.95 -6.16
C VAL A 228 -2.06 8.50 -5.75
N TYR A 229 -1.23 7.78 -6.50
CA TYR A 229 -0.88 6.38 -6.22
C TYR A 229 -0.28 6.22 -4.81
N ASN A 230 0.68 7.06 -4.43
CA ASN A 230 1.30 7.01 -3.11
C ASN A 230 0.33 7.43 -1.99
N THR A 231 -0.51 8.45 -2.21
CA THR A 231 -1.54 8.87 -1.26
C THR A 231 -2.56 7.76 -1.04
N THR A 232 -3.03 7.11 -2.11
CA THR A 232 -3.97 5.98 -2.04
C THR A 232 -3.38 4.81 -1.26
N ARG A 233 -2.09 4.52 -1.43
CA ARG A 233 -1.37 3.53 -0.61
C ARG A 233 -1.40 3.88 0.87
N GLN A 234 -1.13 5.14 1.22
CA GLN A 234 -1.13 5.58 2.62
C GLN A 234 -2.53 5.51 3.24
N VAL A 235 -3.56 5.92 2.50
CA VAL A 235 -4.96 5.77 2.94
C VAL A 235 -5.29 4.30 3.20
N GLY A 236 -4.90 3.40 2.29
CA GLY A 236 -5.03 1.95 2.50
C GLY A 236 -4.35 1.46 3.77
N SER A 237 -3.11 1.91 4.03
CA SER A 237 -2.35 1.55 5.23
C SER A 237 -3.02 2.05 6.52
N VAL A 238 -3.53 3.28 6.54
CA VAL A 238 -4.25 3.84 7.69
C VAL A 238 -5.55 3.08 7.96
N LEU A 239 -6.33 2.81 6.92
CA LEU A 239 -7.53 2.00 7.05
C LEU A 239 -7.19 0.59 7.56
N GLY A 240 -6.08 0.01 7.09
CA GLY A 240 -5.58 -1.29 7.55
C GLY A 240 -5.24 -1.29 9.05
N SER A 241 -4.49 -0.28 9.51
CA SER A 241 -4.12 -0.19 10.95
C SER A 241 -5.32 0.05 11.86
N ALA A 242 -6.23 0.95 11.47
CA ALA A 242 -7.43 1.23 12.26
C ALA A 242 -8.38 0.03 12.30
N SER A 243 -8.60 -0.61 11.14
CA SER A 243 -9.49 -1.78 11.04
C SER A 243 -8.95 -2.97 11.81
N ILE A 244 -7.65 -3.25 11.72
CA ILE A 244 -7.06 -4.39 12.43
C ILE A 244 -7.05 -4.16 13.95
N ALA A 245 -6.79 -2.95 14.42
CA ALA A 245 -6.83 -2.63 15.85
C ALA A 245 -8.23 -2.87 16.41
N ALA A 246 -9.29 -2.40 15.72
CA ALA A 246 -10.67 -2.64 16.10
C ALA A 246 -11.05 -4.12 16.06
N PHE A 247 -10.70 -4.80 14.97
CA PHE A 247 -11.03 -6.22 14.77
C PHE A 247 -10.30 -7.12 15.77
N MET A 248 -9.02 -6.89 15.98
CA MET A 248 -8.21 -7.61 16.97
C MET A 248 -8.76 -7.43 18.41
N SER A 249 -9.09 -6.19 18.79
CA SER A 249 -9.70 -5.91 20.09
C SER A 249 -11.04 -6.61 20.28
N TRP A 250 -11.85 -6.69 19.22
CA TRP A 250 -13.10 -7.44 19.24
C TRP A 250 -12.83 -8.94 19.36
N ARG A 251 -11.89 -9.51 18.59
CA ARG A 251 -11.54 -10.94 18.66
C ARG A 251 -11.00 -11.33 20.04
N VAL A 252 -10.11 -10.52 20.61
CA VAL A 252 -9.60 -10.75 21.96
C VAL A 252 -10.75 -10.79 22.99
N ARG A 253 -11.71 -9.87 22.90
CA ARG A 253 -12.88 -9.85 23.81
C ARG A 253 -13.78 -11.08 23.64
N VAL A 254 -13.89 -11.65 22.45
CA VAL A 254 -14.72 -12.83 22.16
C VAL A 254 -14.03 -14.12 22.60
N GLU A 255 -12.73 -14.24 22.36
CA GLU A 255 -11.98 -15.49 22.62
C GLU A 255 -11.45 -15.59 24.06
N MET A 256 -11.13 -14.45 24.69
CA MET A 256 -10.59 -14.45 26.04
C MET A 256 -11.70 -14.65 27.09
N PRO A 257 -11.49 -15.51 28.08
CA PRO A 257 -12.43 -15.66 29.20
C PRO A 257 -12.65 -14.32 29.90
N SER A 258 -13.88 -14.04 30.31
CA SER A 258 -14.23 -12.83 31.07
C SER A 258 -13.35 -12.74 32.32
N ALA A 259 -12.68 -11.61 32.51
CA ALA A 259 -11.91 -11.37 33.72
C ALA A 259 -12.84 -11.41 34.94
N PRO A 260 -12.41 -11.98 36.10
CA PRO A 260 -13.19 -11.91 37.31
C PRO A 260 -13.57 -10.47 37.65
N ALA A 261 -14.80 -10.28 38.16
CA ALA A 261 -15.27 -8.98 38.59
C ALA A 261 -14.29 -8.36 39.63
N GLY A 262 -13.73 -7.19 39.32
CA GLY A 262 -12.74 -6.52 40.17
C GLY A 262 -11.30 -6.55 39.64
N SER A 263 -11.02 -7.23 38.54
CA SER A 263 -9.71 -7.13 37.87
C SER A 263 -9.62 -5.78 37.16
N ALA A 264 -8.53 -5.06 37.38
CA ALA A 264 -8.27 -3.82 36.62
C ALA A 264 -8.24 -4.09 35.11
N PRO A 265 -8.66 -3.15 34.26
CA PRO A 265 -8.51 -3.29 32.82
C PRO A 265 -7.04 -3.57 32.50
N ARG A 266 -6.77 -4.69 31.81
CA ARG A 266 -5.41 -5.00 31.35
C ARG A 266 -5.04 -3.96 30.31
N GLY A 267 -4.12 -3.06 30.66
CA GLY A 267 -3.54 -2.12 29.73
C GLY A 267 -2.69 -2.85 28.69
N GLU A 268 -2.34 -2.18 27.58
CA GLU A 268 -1.50 -2.72 26.50
C GLU A 268 -0.16 -3.31 26.99
N ALA A 269 0.35 -2.86 28.14
CA ALA A 269 1.58 -3.37 28.75
C ALA A 269 1.47 -4.83 29.26
N ASP A 270 0.27 -5.34 29.55
CA ASP A 270 0.06 -6.68 30.07
C ASP A 270 0.00 -7.77 28.95
N VAL A 271 -0.03 -7.33 27.68
CA VAL A 271 -0.17 -8.24 26.52
C VAL A 271 1.15 -8.97 26.22
N THR A 272 2.29 -8.49 26.74
CA THR A 272 3.60 -9.08 26.50
C THR A 272 3.87 -10.36 27.31
N ASN A 273 3.10 -10.62 28.37
CA ASN A 273 3.23 -11.80 29.22
C ASN A 273 1.87 -12.50 29.39
N VAL A 274 1.40 -13.17 28.34
CA VAL A 274 0.16 -13.96 28.41
C VAL A 274 0.39 -15.24 29.20
N PRO A 275 -0.35 -15.48 30.31
CA PRO A 275 -0.24 -16.73 31.07
C PRO A 275 -0.47 -17.96 30.20
N PRO A 276 0.18 -19.12 30.48
CA PRO A 276 0.09 -20.31 29.63
C PRO A 276 -1.33 -20.76 29.31
N PHE A 277 -2.26 -20.64 30.24
CA PHE A 277 -3.67 -21.05 30.06
C PHE A 277 -4.46 -20.08 29.14
N LEU A 278 -3.95 -18.87 28.86
CA LEU A 278 -4.55 -17.90 27.95
C LEU A 278 -3.85 -17.83 26.59
N GLN A 279 -2.73 -18.55 26.41
CA GLN A 279 -1.95 -18.49 25.15
C GLN A 279 -2.75 -19.06 23.97
N GLU A 280 -3.52 -20.12 24.17
CA GLU A 280 -4.33 -20.73 23.12
C GLU A 280 -5.48 -19.81 22.65
N PRO A 281 -6.35 -19.27 23.53
CA PRO A 281 -7.37 -18.30 23.14
C PRO A 281 -6.78 -17.04 22.49
N PHE A 282 -5.65 -16.55 23.00
CA PHE A 282 -4.99 -15.38 22.45
C PHE A 282 -4.40 -15.65 21.07
N ALA A 283 -3.73 -16.80 20.88
CA ALA A 283 -3.22 -17.23 19.58
C ALA A 283 -4.35 -17.35 18.56
N HIS A 284 -5.51 -17.91 18.97
CA HIS A 284 -6.69 -18.02 18.12
C HIS A 284 -7.25 -16.64 17.73
N ALA A 285 -7.32 -15.69 18.66
CA ALA A 285 -7.72 -14.33 18.37
C ALA A 285 -6.78 -13.64 17.34
N MET A 286 -5.46 -13.83 17.50
CA MET A 286 -4.46 -13.27 16.57
C MET A 286 -4.51 -13.94 15.19
N SER A 287 -4.60 -15.26 15.16
CA SER A 287 -4.77 -16.09 13.95
C SER A 287 -5.97 -15.62 13.12
N GLN A 288 -7.13 -15.49 13.75
CA GLN A 288 -8.34 -15.03 13.07
C GLN A 288 -8.24 -13.55 12.63
N SER A 289 -7.48 -12.75 13.34
CA SER A 289 -7.26 -11.35 12.96
C SER A 289 -6.53 -11.22 11.62
N VAL A 290 -5.65 -12.18 11.29
CA VAL A 290 -4.96 -12.22 9.99
C VAL A 290 -5.91 -12.54 8.82
N LEU A 291 -7.10 -13.09 9.09
CA LEU A 291 -8.08 -13.32 8.02
C LEU A 291 -8.62 -12.02 7.43
N LEU A 292 -8.67 -10.93 8.20
CA LEU A 292 -9.12 -9.63 7.69
C LEU A 292 -8.30 -9.14 6.48
N PRO A 293 -6.96 -9.04 6.57
CA PRO A 293 -6.15 -8.70 5.40
C PRO A 293 -6.16 -9.79 4.31
N ALA A 294 -6.39 -11.07 4.64
CA ALA A 294 -6.55 -12.12 3.65
C ALA A 294 -7.79 -11.89 2.78
N PHE A 295 -8.93 -11.58 3.39
CA PHE A 295 -10.14 -11.22 2.65
C PHE A 295 -9.96 -9.92 1.86
N ALA A 296 -9.29 -8.92 2.42
CA ALA A 296 -8.98 -7.70 1.69
C ALA A 296 -8.16 -7.98 0.41
N ALA A 297 -7.19 -8.91 0.46
CA ALA A 297 -6.39 -9.28 -0.71
C ALA A 297 -7.23 -9.82 -1.88
N LEU A 298 -8.41 -10.42 -1.63
CA LEU A 298 -9.32 -10.88 -2.69
C LEU A 298 -9.86 -9.71 -3.53
N PHE A 299 -10.03 -8.52 -2.96
CA PHE A 299 -10.37 -7.33 -3.74
C PHE A 299 -9.25 -6.94 -4.70
N GLY A 300 -7.99 -7.19 -4.33
CA GLY A 300 -6.84 -7.05 -5.22
C GLY A 300 -6.87 -8.04 -6.38
N VAL A 301 -7.29 -9.28 -6.15
CA VAL A 301 -7.52 -10.28 -7.21
C VAL A 301 -8.62 -9.79 -8.15
N LEU A 302 -9.74 -9.31 -7.61
CA LEU A 302 -10.83 -8.76 -8.42
C LEU A 302 -10.35 -7.57 -9.26
N ALA A 303 -9.63 -6.63 -8.68
CA ALA A 303 -9.06 -5.50 -9.41
C ALA A 303 -8.15 -5.98 -10.55
N ALA A 304 -7.29 -6.98 -10.29
CA ALA A 304 -6.39 -7.55 -11.29
C ALA A 304 -7.14 -8.20 -12.46
N ILE A 305 -8.25 -8.89 -12.20
CA ILE A 305 -9.08 -9.53 -13.24
C ILE A 305 -9.59 -8.50 -14.25
N PHE A 306 -9.88 -7.30 -13.82
CA PHE A 306 -10.45 -6.25 -14.65
C PHE A 306 -9.42 -5.35 -15.35
N LEU A 307 -8.10 -5.54 -15.13
CA LEU A 307 -7.06 -4.81 -15.85
C LEU A 307 -7.10 -5.12 -17.36
N ILE A 308 -6.96 -4.09 -18.18
CA ILE A 308 -7.02 -4.23 -19.65
C ILE A 308 -5.63 -4.40 -20.25
N GLY A 309 -4.61 -3.75 -19.65
CA GLY A 309 -3.23 -3.77 -20.13
C GLY A 309 -2.91 -2.70 -21.18
N PRO A 310 -1.73 -2.76 -21.81
CA PRO A 310 -1.29 -1.71 -22.68
C PRO A 310 -2.25 -1.52 -23.86
N ARG A 311 -2.67 -0.29 -24.09
CA ARG A 311 -3.35 0.09 -25.32
C ARG A 311 -2.34 -0.12 -26.45
N ARG A 312 -2.57 -1.04 -27.36
CA ARG A 312 -1.81 -1.10 -28.62
C ARG A 312 -2.04 0.24 -29.31
N ALA A 313 -0.95 0.97 -29.58
CA ALA A 313 -1.04 2.12 -30.46
C ALA A 313 -1.79 1.71 -31.72
N THR A 314 -2.94 2.28 -31.94
CA THR A 314 -3.68 2.08 -33.18
C THR A 314 -2.77 2.56 -34.30
N GLY A 315 -2.69 1.84 -35.42
CA GLY A 315 -1.76 2.13 -36.53
C GLY A 315 -1.77 3.59 -37.03
N ALA A 316 -2.77 4.40 -36.64
CA ALA A 316 -2.83 5.83 -36.85
C ALA A 316 -1.76 6.61 -36.04
N ASP A 317 -1.50 6.21 -34.77
CA ASP A 317 -0.50 6.88 -33.92
C ASP A 317 0.93 6.50 -34.36
N ALA A 318 1.13 5.27 -34.81
CA ALA A 318 2.40 4.81 -35.38
C ALA A 318 2.70 5.55 -36.70
N GLY A 319 1.69 5.78 -37.53
CA GLY A 319 1.80 6.57 -38.77
C GLY A 319 2.15 8.02 -38.50
N MET A 320 1.60 8.62 -37.46
CA MET A 320 1.86 10.02 -37.09
C MET A 320 3.28 10.19 -36.49
N ALA A 321 3.74 9.24 -35.67
CA ALA A 321 5.11 9.25 -35.12
C ALA A 321 6.19 9.09 -36.21
N VAL A 322 5.94 8.21 -37.20
CA VAL A 322 6.84 8.06 -38.36
C VAL A 322 6.86 9.34 -39.21
N ASN A 323 5.72 10.00 -39.37
CA ASN A 323 5.63 11.24 -40.16
C ASN A 323 6.32 12.41 -39.47
N VAL A 324 6.22 12.53 -38.14
CA VAL A 324 6.91 13.56 -37.34
C VAL A 324 8.43 13.34 -37.38
N SER A 325 8.90 12.10 -37.27
CA SER A 325 10.34 11.79 -37.38
C SER A 325 10.89 12.05 -38.77
N ALA A 326 10.13 11.77 -39.82
CA ALA A 326 10.50 12.06 -41.20
C ALA A 326 10.57 13.58 -41.49
N VAL A 327 9.63 14.37 -40.94
CA VAL A 327 9.61 15.83 -41.06
C VAL A 327 10.79 16.46 -40.28
N ALA A 328 11.10 15.97 -39.08
CA ALA A 328 12.24 16.42 -38.29
C ALA A 328 13.58 16.13 -38.98
N GLN A 329 13.74 14.97 -39.62
CA GLN A 329 14.94 14.63 -40.42
C GLN A 329 15.05 15.46 -41.70
N ALA A 330 13.92 15.81 -42.31
CA ALA A 330 13.93 16.69 -43.51
C ALA A 330 14.37 18.11 -43.14
N HIS A 331 13.91 18.69 -42.03
CA HIS A 331 14.32 19.99 -41.54
C HIS A 331 15.81 20.05 -41.13
N GLY A 332 16.32 18.99 -40.48
CA GLY A 332 17.73 18.92 -40.09
C GLY A 332 18.70 18.87 -41.29
N ARG A 333 18.27 18.34 -42.46
CA ARG A 333 19.08 18.32 -43.68
C ARG A 333 19.09 19.65 -44.43
N HIS A 334 18.09 20.51 -44.24
CA HIS A 334 18.07 21.85 -44.86
C HIS A 334 18.84 22.88 -44.05
N ALA A 335 19.06 22.65 -42.75
CA ALA A 335 19.86 23.58 -41.92
C ALA A 335 21.38 23.29 -41.97
N ALA A 336 21.79 22.22 -42.64
CA ALA A 336 23.20 21.83 -42.80
C ALA A 336 23.77 22.08 -44.21
N ARG A 337 23.04 22.81 -45.06
CA ARG A 337 23.50 23.35 -46.33
C ARG A 337 23.46 24.86 -46.25
#